data_c52067184b41687c402fd1e9db695bac
#
_entry.id   c52067184b41687c402fd1e9db695bac
#
_cell.length_a   1.000
_cell.length_b   1.000
_cell.length_c   1.000
_cell.angle_alpha   90.00
_cell.angle_beta   90.00
_cell.angle_gamma   90.00
#
_symmetry.space_group_name_H-M   'P 1'
#
loop_
_entity.id
_entity.type
_entity.pdbx_description
1 polymer ?
#
loop_
_entity_poly.entity_id
_entity_poly.type
_entity_poly.pdbx_seq_one_letter_code
_entity_poly.pdbx_strand_id
1 'polypeptide(L)'
;MVNDYLEVGELMVERLKATLGASFRLIAGESSLANISDTGDYAPAAFVIYGARTTAQRGEIRGGNTIIDQIWIVACIFPNYDPQPGRSGDETRREAGPALAKVIQALHGWRPGRGHQAMEFLQDDRYADETGQTIWALAFSSRYTYCPVDTLSVAA
;
A
#
# COMPACT_ATOMS: atom_id res chain seq x y z
N MET A 1 7.59 -0.38 19.79
CA MET A 1 8.44 -1.48 19.32
C MET A 1 7.68 -2.30 18.30
N VAL A 2 8.28 -2.53 17.16
CA VAL A 2 7.66 -3.28 16.06
C VAL A 2 8.11 -4.74 16.20
N ASN A 3 7.16 -5.63 16.42
CA ASN A 3 7.43 -7.07 16.59
C ASN A 3 7.14 -7.87 15.31
N ASP A 4 6.43 -7.30 14.38
CA ASP A 4 6.12 -7.92 13.08
C ASP A 4 6.62 -7.00 11.96
N TYR A 5 7.56 -7.53 11.19
CA TYR A 5 8.19 -6.78 10.11
C TYR A 5 7.20 -6.35 9.01
N LEU A 6 6.12 -7.10 8.84
CA LEU A 6 5.12 -6.87 7.79
C LEU A 6 3.78 -6.35 8.31
N GLU A 7 3.68 -6.00 9.59
CA GLU A 7 2.42 -5.57 10.21
C GLU A 7 1.78 -4.36 9.51
N VAL A 8 2.60 -3.50 8.92
CA VAL A 8 2.10 -2.29 8.23
C VAL A 8 1.14 -2.63 7.11
N GLY A 9 1.39 -3.72 6.38
CA GLY A 9 0.51 -4.15 5.30
C GLY A 9 -0.92 -4.45 5.78
N GLU A 10 -1.05 -5.18 6.88
CA GLU A 10 -2.36 -5.47 7.47
C GLU A 10 -3.05 -4.21 7.98
N LEU A 11 -2.29 -3.34 8.64
CA LEU A 11 -2.83 -2.07 9.13
C LEU A 11 -3.28 -1.15 8.00
N MET A 12 -2.56 -1.15 6.87
CA MET A 12 -2.97 -0.43 5.67
C MET A 12 -4.28 -0.98 5.10
N VAL A 13 -4.42 -2.29 5.01
CA VAL A 13 -5.66 -2.92 4.54
C VAL A 13 -6.84 -2.52 5.44
N GLU A 14 -6.67 -2.61 6.75
CA GLU A 14 -7.70 -2.20 7.71
C GLU A 14 -8.06 -0.72 7.57
N ARG A 15 -7.05 0.14 7.44
CA ARG A 15 -7.25 1.58 7.25
C ARG A 15 -8.03 1.88 6.00
N LEU A 16 -7.67 1.25 4.88
CA LEU A 16 -8.35 1.44 3.60
C LEU A 16 -9.79 0.90 3.64
N LYS A 17 -10.03 -0.25 4.26
CA LYS A 17 -11.39 -0.77 4.44
C LYS A 17 -12.26 0.17 5.26
N ALA A 18 -11.71 0.73 6.33
CA ALA A 18 -12.45 1.65 7.20
C ALA A 18 -12.78 2.98 6.51
N THR A 19 -11.89 3.48 5.65
CA THR A 19 -12.03 4.79 5.01
C THR A 19 -12.62 4.73 3.61
N LEU A 20 -12.41 3.65 2.87
CA LEU A 20 -12.70 3.56 1.44
C LEU A 20 -13.52 2.32 1.04
N GLY A 21 -14.13 1.65 2.00
CA GLY A 21 -14.90 0.43 1.72
C GLY A 21 -16.02 0.61 0.71
N ALA A 22 -16.52 1.82 0.53
CA ALA A 22 -17.56 2.13 -0.46
C ALA A 22 -17.00 2.42 -1.86
N SER A 23 -15.71 2.73 -1.99
CA SER A 23 -15.07 3.10 -3.25
C SER A 23 -14.48 1.91 -4.01
N PHE A 24 -14.24 0.80 -3.32
CA PHE A 24 -13.66 -0.42 -3.88
C PHE A 24 -14.52 -1.62 -3.53
N ARG A 25 -14.69 -2.53 -4.48
CA ARG A 25 -15.39 -3.80 -4.27
C ARG A 25 -14.57 -4.76 -3.41
N LEU A 26 -13.26 -4.69 -3.53
CA LEU A 26 -12.33 -5.52 -2.77
C LEU A 26 -11.13 -4.70 -2.34
N ILE A 27 -10.79 -4.80 -1.08
CA ILE A 27 -9.53 -4.28 -0.52
C ILE A 27 -8.88 -5.44 0.22
N ALA A 28 -7.68 -5.84 -0.19
CA ALA A 28 -7.02 -7.02 0.35
C ALA A 28 -5.50 -6.88 0.30
N GLY A 29 -4.81 -7.85 0.88
CA GLY A 29 -3.36 -7.95 0.84
C GLY A 29 -2.84 -8.78 -0.33
N GLU A 30 -1.54 -8.92 -0.39
CA GLU A 30 -0.81 -9.61 -1.45
C GLU A 30 -1.20 -11.09 -1.59
N SER A 31 -1.44 -11.77 -0.48
CA SER A 31 -1.83 -13.19 -0.52
C SER A 31 -3.17 -13.42 -1.22
N SER A 32 -4.10 -12.48 -1.06
CA SER A 32 -5.38 -12.55 -1.77
C SER A 32 -5.21 -12.34 -3.27
N LEU A 33 -4.32 -11.41 -3.65
CA LEU A 33 -4.02 -11.18 -5.06
C LEU A 33 -3.45 -12.45 -5.73
N ALA A 34 -2.57 -13.15 -5.05
CA ALA A 34 -1.98 -14.38 -5.57
C ALA A 34 -3.00 -15.50 -5.80
N ASN A 35 -4.11 -15.48 -5.07
CA ASN A 35 -5.18 -16.48 -5.17
C ASN A 35 -6.30 -16.12 -6.15
N ILE A 36 -6.28 -14.93 -6.72
CA ILE A 36 -7.29 -14.46 -7.66
C ILE A 36 -6.80 -14.72 -9.08
N SER A 37 -7.56 -15.52 -9.83
CA SER A 37 -7.23 -15.84 -11.22
C SER A 37 -7.60 -14.72 -12.20
N ASP A 38 -8.63 -13.93 -11.87
CA ASP A 38 -9.07 -12.79 -12.68
C ASP A 38 -9.41 -11.62 -11.76
N THR A 39 -8.54 -10.62 -11.76
CA THR A 39 -8.75 -9.41 -10.95
C THR A 39 -9.88 -8.53 -11.46
N GLY A 40 -10.29 -8.69 -12.72
CA GLY A 40 -11.38 -7.96 -13.33
C GLY A 40 -12.74 -8.21 -12.68
N ASP A 41 -12.95 -9.41 -12.16
CA ASP A 41 -14.19 -9.77 -11.49
C ASP A 41 -14.40 -8.97 -10.19
N TYR A 42 -13.33 -8.45 -9.62
CA TYR A 42 -13.35 -7.71 -8.36
C TYR A 42 -13.14 -6.20 -8.53
N ALA A 43 -12.89 -5.72 -9.75
CA ALA A 43 -12.66 -4.30 -9.99
C ALA A 43 -13.92 -3.45 -9.73
N PRO A 44 -13.80 -2.26 -9.16
CA PRO A 44 -12.58 -1.64 -8.68
C PRO A 44 -12.03 -2.31 -7.40
N ALA A 45 -10.75 -2.61 -7.40
CA ALA A 45 -10.09 -3.30 -6.30
C ALA A 45 -8.79 -2.60 -5.90
N ALA A 46 -8.41 -2.72 -4.65
CA ALA A 46 -7.14 -2.22 -4.13
C ALA A 46 -6.41 -3.34 -3.39
N PHE A 47 -5.15 -3.56 -3.77
CA PHE A 47 -4.30 -4.56 -3.13
C PHE A 47 -3.07 -3.90 -2.52
N VAL A 48 -2.82 -4.23 -1.26
CA VAL A 48 -1.62 -3.77 -0.55
C VAL A 48 -0.51 -4.79 -0.74
N ILE A 49 0.59 -4.35 -1.33
CA ILE A 49 1.72 -5.19 -1.73
C ILE A 49 3.00 -4.65 -1.11
N TYR A 50 3.84 -5.54 -0.59
CA TYR A 50 5.16 -5.16 -0.12
C TYR A 50 6.08 -4.83 -1.32
N GLY A 51 6.68 -3.64 -1.31
CA GLY A 51 7.48 -3.13 -2.42
C GLY A 51 8.91 -3.62 -2.50
N ALA A 52 9.30 -4.57 -1.65
CA ALA A 52 10.55 -5.31 -1.69
C ALA A 52 11.86 -4.52 -1.55
N ARG A 53 11.84 -3.24 -1.18
CA ARG A 53 13.07 -2.50 -0.91
C ARG A 53 13.00 -1.81 0.43
N THR A 54 13.97 -2.16 1.25
CA THR A 54 14.16 -1.56 2.56
C THR A 54 15.53 -0.92 2.60
N THR A 55 15.57 0.33 2.97
CA THR A 55 16.83 1.00 3.30
C THR A 55 16.95 1.02 4.80
N ALA A 56 17.92 0.29 5.33
CA ALA A 56 18.23 0.34 6.75
C ALA A 56 19.30 1.39 6.98
N GLN A 57 18.99 2.37 7.81
CA GLN A 57 19.98 3.32 8.28
C GLN A 57 20.30 3.00 9.74
N ARG A 58 21.57 2.80 10.03
CA ARG A 58 22.02 2.74 11.42
C ARG A 58 21.93 4.15 11.99
N GLY A 59 21.03 4.32 12.92
CA GLY A 59 21.05 5.54 13.72
C GLY A 59 22.29 5.59 14.61
N GLU A 60 22.80 6.78 14.87
CA GLU A 60 23.88 7.01 15.85
C GLU A 60 23.44 6.76 17.29
N ILE A 61 22.30 6.12 17.47
CA ILE A 61 21.70 5.90 18.77
C ILE A 61 22.44 4.75 19.47
N ARG A 62 22.96 5.02 20.63
CA ARG A 62 23.55 4.02 21.52
C ARG A 62 22.52 2.92 21.78
N GLY A 63 22.85 1.67 21.44
CA GLY A 63 21.96 0.53 21.66
C GLY A 63 21.55 -0.24 20.41
N GLY A 64 22.08 0.11 19.24
CA GLY A 64 21.88 -0.68 18.02
C GLY A 64 20.50 -0.58 17.38
N ASN A 65 19.76 0.48 17.68
CA ASN A 65 18.50 0.76 17.01
C ASN A 65 18.72 0.98 15.51
N THR A 66 17.87 0.37 14.71
CA THR A 66 17.92 0.51 13.26
C THR A 66 16.65 1.19 12.75
N ILE A 67 16.83 2.24 11.96
CA ILE A 67 15.71 2.87 11.26
C ILE A 67 15.51 2.14 9.94
N ILE A 68 14.30 1.67 9.72
CA ILE A 68 13.94 0.91 8.53
C ILE A 68 12.90 1.68 7.73
N ASP A 69 13.18 1.90 6.46
CA ASP A 69 12.21 2.42 5.50
C ASP A 69 11.69 1.27 4.63
N GLN A 70 10.41 1.00 4.73
CA GLN A 70 9.73 0.05 3.86
C GLN A 70 8.94 0.79 2.79
N ILE A 71 8.91 0.23 1.60
CA ILE A 71 8.04 0.71 0.53
C ILE A 71 6.87 -0.24 0.39
N TRP A 72 5.67 0.32 0.47
CA TRP A 72 4.41 -0.39 0.28
C TRP A 72 3.69 0.16 -0.94
N ILE A 73 3.11 -0.72 -1.72
CA ILE A 73 2.42 -0.37 -2.94
C ILE A 73 0.94 -0.70 -2.78
N VAL A 74 0.10 0.27 -3.10
CA VAL A 74 -1.34 0.04 -3.24
C VAL A 74 -1.65 -0.03 -4.73
N ALA A 75 -1.91 -1.24 -5.21
CA ALA A 75 -2.30 -1.47 -6.59
C ALA A 75 -3.82 -1.31 -6.72
N CYS A 76 -4.25 -0.25 -7.35
CA CYS A 76 -5.66 0.04 -7.59
C CYS A 76 -6.03 -0.37 -9.00
N ILE A 77 -6.96 -1.31 -9.12
CA ILE A 77 -7.39 -1.89 -10.40
C ILE A 77 -8.76 -1.36 -10.74
N PHE A 78 -8.88 -0.74 -11.90
CA PHE A 78 -10.13 -0.20 -12.41
C PHE A 78 -10.51 -0.89 -13.72
N PRO A 79 -11.79 -1.19 -13.92
CA PRO A 79 -12.24 -1.72 -15.21
C PRO A 79 -12.11 -0.66 -16.29
N ASN A 80 -11.85 -1.11 -17.50
CA ASN A 80 -11.89 -0.22 -18.65
C ASN A 80 -13.33 -0.16 -19.18
N TYR A 81 -14.01 0.94 -18.91
CA TYR A 81 -15.39 1.17 -19.32
C TYR A 81 -15.53 1.57 -20.78
N ASP A 82 -14.43 1.85 -21.46
CA ASP A 82 -14.47 2.34 -22.82
C ASP A 82 -13.53 1.53 -23.73
N PRO A 83 -13.97 0.34 -24.18
CA PRO A 83 -13.13 -0.56 -24.96
C PRO A 83 -12.94 -0.14 -26.42
N GLN A 84 -13.54 0.96 -26.87
CA GLN A 84 -13.47 1.38 -28.28
C GLN A 84 -12.21 2.19 -28.56
N PRO A 85 -11.47 1.88 -29.63
CA PRO A 85 -10.32 2.67 -30.06
C PRO A 85 -10.73 4.13 -30.34
N GLY A 86 -9.95 5.07 -29.82
CA GLY A 86 -10.18 6.50 -30.06
C GLY A 86 -10.99 7.21 -28.98
N ARG A 87 -11.58 6.49 -28.03
CA ARG A 87 -12.13 7.10 -26.82
C ARG A 87 -11.08 7.11 -25.73
N SER A 88 -10.98 8.20 -25.02
CA SER A 88 -9.82 8.52 -24.17
C SER A 88 -9.84 7.89 -22.79
N GLY A 89 -10.72 6.93 -22.51
CA GLY A 89 -10.86 6.35 -21.18
C GLY A 89 -11.32 7.35 -20.12
N ASP A 90 -12.12 8.32 -20.52
CA ASP A 90 -12.56 9.41 -19.63
C ASP A 90 -13.41 8.89 -18.47
N GLU A 91 -14.23 7.88 -18.69
CA GLU A 91 -15.04 7.27 -17.64
C GLU A 91 -14.17 6.58 -16.60
N THR A 92 -13.14 5.85 -17.05
CA THR A 92 -12.16 5.23 -16.14
C THR A 92 -11.45 6.30 -15.30
N ARG A 93 -11.06 7.41 -15.91
CA ARG A 93 -10.42 8.52 -15.19
C ARG A 93 -11.36 9.19 -14.19
N ARG A 94 -12.62 9.36 -14.54
CA ARG A 94 -13.63 9.94 -13.65
C ARG A 94 -13.87 9.09 -12.42
N GLU A 95 -13.78 7.78 -12.56
CA GLU A 95 -13.89 6.87 -11.43
C GLU A 95 -12.58 6.74 -10.66
N ALA A 96 -11.48 6.56 -11.37
CA ALA A 96 -10.16 6.35 -10.76
C ALA A 96 -9.65 7.58 -10.01
N GLY A 97 -9.78 8.75 -10.59
CA GLY A 97 -9.23 9.98 -10.01
C GLY A 97 -9.67 10.22 -8.57
N PRO A 98 -10.98 10.29 -8.28
CA PRO A 98 -11.45 10.47 -6.90
C PRO A 98 -11.05 9.32 -5.96
N ALA A 99 -11.07 8.08 -6.43
CA ALA A 99 -10.68 6.93 -5.62
C ALA A 99 -9.20 6.96 -5.26
N LEU A 100 -8.33 7.28 -6.22
CA LEU A 100 -6.89 7.43 -5.98
C LEU A 100 -6.59 8.57 -5.01
N ALA A 101 -7.27 9.70 -5.15
CA ALA A 101 -7.13 10.82 -4.23
C ALA A 101 -7.49 10.42 -2.80
N LYS A 102 -8.55 9.65 -2.62
CA LYS A 102 -8.95 9.14 -1.30
C LYS A 102 -7.93 8.16 -0.73
N VAL A 103 -7.33 7.30 -1.53
CA VAL A 103 -6.26 6.39 -1.08
C VAL A 103 -5.08 7.21 -0.55
N ILE A 104 -4.64 8.21 -1.30
CA ILE A 104 -3.54 9.07 -0.88
C ILE A 104 -3.90 9.82 0.40
N GLN A 105 -5.10 10.38 0.50
CA GLN A 105 -5.57 11.09 1.69
C GLN A 105 -5.67 10.16 2.92
N ALA A 106 -6.02 8.91 2.73
CA ALA A 106 -6.15 7.95 3.82
C ALA A 106 -4.80 7.54 4.41
N LEU A 107 -3.76 7.45 3.57
CA LEU A 107 -2.46 6.90 3.94
C LEU A 107 -1.38 7.95 4.15
N HIS A 108 -1.35 9.01 3.33
CA HIS A 108 -0.36 10.07 3.49
C HIS A 108 -0.57 10.81 4.82
N GLY A 109 0.47 10.86 5.62
CA GLY A 109 0.41 11.47 6.95
C GLY A 109 -0.19 10.58 8.04
N TRP A 110 -0.69 9.41 7.69
CA TRP A 110 -1.22 8.47 8.65
C TRP A 110 -0.08 7.68 9.33
N ARG A 111 -0.20 7.53 10.64
CA ARG A 111 0.76 6.75 11.43
C ARG A 111 0.16 5.39 11.74
N PRO A 112 0.76 4.28 11.24
CA PRO A 112 0.20 2.94 11.44
C PRO A 112 0.13 2.50 12.91
N GLY A 113 1.10 2.89 13.72
CA GLY A 113 1.10 2.50 15.12
C GLY A 113 2.30 3.08 15.87
N ARG A 114 2.51 2.63 17.09
CA ARG A 114 3.67 3.02 17.91
C ARG A 114 4.96 2.59 17.23
N GLY A 115 5.95 3.46 17.25
CA GLY A 115 7.27 3.22 16.63
C GLY A 115 7.30 3.50 15.13
N HIS A 116 6.16 3.72 14.51
CA HIS A 116 6.07 4.13 13.12
C HIS A 116 5.99 5.65 12.99
N GLN A 117 6.61 6.17 11.96
CA GLN A 117 6.41 7.55 11.54
C GLN A 117 5.20 7.63 10.60
N ALA A 118 4.73 8.84 10.34
CA ALA A 118 3.67 9.06 9.37
C ALA A 118 4.11 8.57 7.98
N MET A 119 3.22 7.88 7.29
CA MET A 119 3.48 7.41 5.93
C MET A 119 3.59 8.57 4.97
N GLU A 120 4.44 8.43 3.95
CA GLU A 120 4.61 9.38 2.87
C GLU A 120 4.24 8.76 1.53
N PHE A 121 3.43 9.46 0.76
CA PHE A 121 3.22 9.13 -0.64
C PHE A 121 4.48 9.48 -1.44
N LEU A 122 4.99 8.54 -2.23
CA LEU A 122 6.24 8.71 -2.98
C LEU A 122 5.99 8.99 -4.46
N GLN A 123 5.30 8.07 -5.10
CA GLN A 123 5.09 8.14 -6.54
C GLN A 123 3.94 7.23 -6.97
N ASP A 124 3.51 7.41 -8.19
CA ASP A 124 2.54 6.55 -8.85
C ASP A 124 3.12 6.00 -10.16
N ASP A 125 2.64 4.82 -10.53
CA ASP A 125 2.86 4.21 -11.84
C ASP A 125 1.53 3.72 -12.39
N ARG A 126 1.39 3.78 -13.70
CA ARG A 126 0.20 3.32 -14.40
C ARG A 126 0.55 2.19 -15.34
N TYR A 127 -0.22 1.12 -15.24
CA TYR A 127 -0.10 -0.03 -16.12
C TYR A 127 -1.45 -0.30 -16.78
N ALA A 128 -1.44 -0.59 -18.08
CA ALA A 128 -2.59 -1.15 -18.77
C ALA A 128 -2.29 -2.61 -19.06
N ASP A 129 -3.17 -3.50 -18.66
CA ASP A 129 -3.02 -4.91 -18.99
C ASP A 129 -3.68 -5.25 -20.33
N GLU A 130 -3.41 -6.47 -20.81
CA GLU A 130 -3.95 -6.96 -22.09
C GLU A 130 -5.46 -7.17 -22.06
N THR A 131 -6.07 -7.26 -20.87
CA THR A 131 -7.51 -7.46 -20.69
C THR A 131 -8.31 -6.17 -20.66
N GLY A 132 -7.65 -5.01 -20.83
CA GLY A 132 -8.28 -3.71 -20.83
C GLY A 132 -8.49 -3.10 -19.44
N GLN A 133 -7.89 -3.67 -18.40
CA GLN A 133 -7.88 -3.09 -17.06
C GLN A 133 -6.78 -2.06 -16.93
N THR A 134 -7.03 -1.01 -16.17
CA THR A 134 -6.01 -0.04 -15.80
C THR A 134 -5.62 -0.24 -14.34
N ILE A 135 -4.32 -0.38 -14.11
CA ILE A 135 -3.74 -0.56 -12.79
C ILE A 135 -2.95 0.70 -12.43
N TRP A 136 -3.29 1.28 -11.29
CA TRP A 136 -2.55 2.39 -10.71
C TRP A 136 -1.81 1.89 -9.47
N ALA A 137 -0.50 1.91 -9.50
CA ALA A 137 0.35 1.53 -8.38
C ALA A 137 0.79 2.78 -7.63
N LEU A 138 0.33 2.94 -6.39
CA LEU A 138 0.68 4.05 -5.53
C LEU A 138 1.70 3.57 -4.50
N ALA A 139 2.90 4.15 -4.52
CA ALA A 139 3.97 3.79 -3.60
C ALA A 139 4.00 4.71 -2.38
N PHE A 140 4.10 4.11 -1.21
CA PHE A 140 4.18 4.79 0.08
C PHE A 140 5.41 4.32 0.85
N SER A 141 6.06 5.25 1.55
CA SER A 141 7.13 4.94 2.48
C SER A 141 6.58 4.81 3.89
N SER A 142 6.96 3.74 4.57
CA SER A 142 6.69 3.55 5.99
C SER A 142 8.02 3.43 6.73
N ARG A 143 8.28 4.35 7.64
CA ARG A 143 9.49 4.38 8.44
C ARG A 143 9.21 4.00 9.88
N TYR A 144 10.04 3.12 10.42
CA TYR A 144 9.94 2.76 11.82
C TYR A 144 11.32 2.45 12.41
N THR A 145 11.39 2.50 13.74
CA THR A 145 12.59 2.14 14.46
C THR A 145 12.47 0.71 14.96
N TYR A 146 13.39 -0.12 14.55
CA TYR A 146 13.51 -1.49 15.02
C TYR A 146 14.52 -1.56 16.16
N CYS A 147 14.07 -2.07 17.29
CA CYS A 147 14.91 -2.32 18.45
C CYS A 147 15.06 -3.84 18.63
N PRO A 148 16.27 -4.37 18.68
CA PRO A 148 16.44 -5.78 19.01
C PRO A 148 15.95 -6.02 20.43
N VAL A 149 14.98 -6.91 20.56
CA VAL A 149 14.30 -7.18 21.83
C VAL A 149 15.15 -8.04 22.77
N ASP A 150 15.97 -8.85 22.17
CA ASP A 150 16.76 -9.86 22.82
C ASP A 150 17.73 -9.32 23.85
N THR A 151 18.28 -8.15 23.59
CA THR A 151 19.26 -7.55 24.48
C THR A 151 18.71 -7.11 25.82
N LEU A 152 17.40 -6.98 25.91
CA LEU A 152 16.76 -6.48 27.13
C LEU A 152 16.05 -7.57 27.92
N SER A 153 15.50 -8.55 27.27
CA SER A 153 14.77 -9.63 27.93
C SER A 153 15.69 -10.69 28.54
N VAL A 154 16.86 -10.87 27.99
CA VAL A 154 17.82 -11.86 28.45
C VAL A 154 18.63 -11.39 29.63
N ALA A 155 18.74 -10.10 29.83
CA ALA A 155 19.45 -9.53 30.97
C ALA A 155 18.65 -9.58 32.28
N ALA A 156 17.41 -9.94 32.20
CA ALA A 156 16.58 -10.20 33.36
C ALA A 156 16.61 -11.68 33.68
#